data_a93b47a8050ef4d965051a9a6e0bb23f
#
_entry.id   a93b47a8050ef4d965051a9a6e0bb23f
#
_cell.length_a   1.000
_cell.length_b   1.000
_cell.length_c   1.000
_cell.angle_alpha   90.00
_cell.angle_beta   90.00
_cell.angle_gamma   90.00
#
_symmetry.space_group_name_H-M   'P 1'
#
loop_
_entity.id
_entity.type
_entity.pdbx_description
1 polymer ?
#
loop_
_entity_poly.entity_id
_entity_poly.type
_entity_poly.pdbx_seq_one_letter_code
_entity_poly.pdbx_strand_id
1 'polypeptide(L)'
;MGVNVSEWNIQALRAQERKHIPVVLTKDEVHKVLQNLSGIYKLVTTLMYGCGLRMNEVLSLRIKDIDFGFDKIYVWESKSLSNRTVPLPLKLKDELKVQVKHVEALHKKDLDDGYGSVYLPHALERKYPNAKYETK
;
A
#
# COMPACT_ATOMS: atom_id res chain seq x y z
N MET A 1 39.06 16.48 13.05
CA MET A 1 39.69 15.43 13.88
C MET A 1 38.81 14.19 13.80
N GLY A 2 39.24 13.16 13.07
CA GLY A 2 38.50 11.89 12.99
C GLY A 2 38.84 11.03 14.22
N VAL A 3 37.84 10.59 14.97
CA VAL A 3 38.02 9.67 16.09
C VAL A 3 38.24 8.28 15.50
N ASN A 4 39.37 7.66 15.81
CA ASN A 4 39.66 6.31 15.35
C ASN A 4 38.93 5.29 16.24
N VAL A 5 37.86 4.70 15.71
CA VAL A 5 36.93 3.82 16.46
C VAL A 5 37.52 2.39 16.62
N SER A 6 38.61 2.06 15.91
CA SER A 6 39.24 0.73 15.95
C SER A 6 39.90 0.39 17.29
N GLU A 7 40.17 1.38 18.14
CA GLU A 7 40.77 1.18 19.49
C GLU A 7 39.69 0.90 20.57
N TRP A 8 38.44 1.04 20.24
CA TRP A 8 37.35 0.75 21.17
C TRP A 8 37.04 -0.75 21.13
N ASN A 9 37.51 -1.48 22.09
CA ASN A 9 37.21 -2.92 22.24
C ASN A 9 35.77 -3.14 22.71
N ILE A 10 34.82 -2.74 21.85
CA ILE A 10 33.40 -2.86 22.14
C ILE A 10 32.97 -4.30 21.81
N GLN A 11 32.90 -5.14 22.82
CA GLN A 11 32.26 -6.44 22.71
C GLN A 11 30.73 -6.27 22.76
N ALA A 12 30.14 -5.98 21.59
CA ALA A 12 28.67 -5.94 21.48
C ALA A 12 28.10 -7.35 21.63
N LEU A 13 27.38 -7.61 22.71
CA LEU A 13 26.56 -8.80 22.85
C LEU A 13 25.45 -8.74 21.78
N ARG A 14 25.67 -9.47 20.69
CA ARG A 14 24.63 -9.63 19.66
C ARG A 14 23.58 -10.60 20.20
N ALA A 15 22.32 -10.17 20.20
CA ALA A 15 21.21 -11.08 20.47
C ALA A 15 21.26 -12.25 19.47
N GLN A 16 21.07 -13.48 19.97
CA GLN A 16 21.01 -14.65 19.08
C GLN A 16 19.84 -14.47 18.11
N GLU A 17 20.14 -14.48 16.80
CA GLU A 17 19.11 -14.53 15.77
C GLU A 17 18.34 -15.86 15.88
N ARG A 18 17.13 -15.79 16.39
CA ARG A 18 16.21 -16.92 16.31
C ARG A 18 15.78 -17.06 14.85
N LYS A 19 16.33 -18.02 14.13
CA LYS A 19 15.84 -18.40 12.80
C LYS A 19 14.44 -19.00 12.93
N HIS A 20 13.43 -18.16 12.77
CA HIS A 20 12.05 -18.59 12.69
C HIS A 20 11.73 -18.88 11.22
N ILE A 21 11.47 -20.15 10.89
CA ILE A 21 11.00 -20.54 9.55
C ILE A 21 9.53 -20.11 9.48
N PRO A 22 9.16 -19.18 8.56
CA PRO A 22 7.78 -18.77 8.43
C PRO A 22 6.91 -19.93 7.94
N VAL A 23 5.72 -20.08 8.53
CA VAL A 23 4.71 -21.02 8.04
C VAL A 23 4.12 -20.48 6.75
N VAL A 24 4.20 -21.26 5.68
CA VAL A 24 3.66 -20.90 4.37
C VAL A 24 2.37 -21.66 4.14
N LEU A 25 1.29 -20.95 3.81
CA LEU A 25 0.00 -21.55 3.50
C LEU A 25 0.01 -22.18 2.09
N THR A 26 -0.65 -23.31 1.95
CA THR A 26 -0.93 -23.91 0.65
C THR A 26 -1.95 -23.10 -0.14
N LYS A 27 -2.06 -23.32 -1.46
CA LYS A 27 -3.06 -22.63 -2.29
C LYS A 27 -4.49 -22.86 -1.80
N ASP A 28 -4.79 -24.07 -1.35
CA ASP A 28 -6.13 -24.42 -0.86
C ASP A 28 -6.45 -23.74 0.45
N GLU A 29 -5.49 -23.61 1.35
CA GLU A 29 -5.64 -22.86 2.60
C GLU A 29 -5.86 -21.37 2.32
N VAL A 30 -5.07 -20.78 1.39
CA VAL A 30 -5.29 -19.39 0.97
C VAL A 30 -6.68 -19.19 0.39
N HIS A 31 -7.15 -20.10 -0.48
CA HIS A 31 -8.50 -20.03 -1.03
C HIS A 31 -9.58 -20.09 0.07
N LYS A 32 -9.44 -20.96 1.04
CA LYS A 32 -10.35 -21.04 2.20
C LYS A 32 -10.37 -19.74 2.99
N VAL A 33 -9.19 -19.14 3.23
CA VAL A 33 -9.11 -17.83 3.91
C VAL A 33 -9.85 -16.75 3.10
N LEU A 34 -9.58 -16.65 1.79
CA LEU A 34 -10.22 -15.64 0.93
C LEU A 34 -11.74 -15.81 0.83
N GLN A 35 -12.24 -17.05 0.85
CA GLN A 35 -13.68 -17.34 0.83
C GLN A 35 -14.40 -16.92 2.12
N ASN A 36 -13.71 -16.95 3.25
CA ASN A 36 -14.26 -16.54 4.56
C ASN A 36 -14.15 -15.03 4.81
N LEU A 37 -13.49 -14.28 3.93
CA LEU A 37 -13.41 -12.82 4.00
C LEU A 37 -14.50 -12.17 3.14
N SER A 38 -14.96 -10.99 3.56
CA SER A 38 -15.96 -10.21 2.85
C SER A 38 -15.57 -8.73 2.75
N GLY A 39 -16.20 -8.00 1.83
CA GLY A 39 -16.02 -6.55 1.67
C GLY A 39 -14.57 -6.14 1.43
N ILE A 40 -14.18 -5.02 2.05
CA ILE A 40 -12.84 -4.42 1.86
C ILE A 40 -11.70 -5.35 2.30
N TYR A 41 -11.90 -6.15 3.33
CA TYR A 41 -10.87 -7.09 3.81
C TYR A 41 -10.54 -8.16 2.78
N LYS A 42 -11.57 -8.68 2.09
CA LYS A 42 -11.39 -9.62 0.97
C LYS A 42 -10.61 -8.97 -0.16
N LEU A 43 -10.98 -7.75 -0.56
CA LEU A 43 -10.31 -7.01 -1.63
C LEU A 43 -8.82 -6.77 -1.30
N VAL A 44 -8.53 -6.25 -0.10
CA VAL A 44 -7.15 -5.99 0.37
C VAL A 44 -6.32 -7.28 0.35
N THR A 45 -6.83 -8.36 0.94
CA THR A 45 -6.10 -9.64 1.02
C THR A 45 -5.91 -10.25 -0.37
N THR A 46 -6.90 -10.12 -1.25
CA THR A 46 -6.79 -10.62 -2.64
C THR A 46 -5.76 -9.81 -3.45
N LEU A 47 -5.68 -8.49 -3.24
CA LEU A 47 -4.63 -7.65 -3.84
C LEU A 47 -3.24 -8.05 -3.34
N MET A 48 -3.08 -8.28 -2.03
CA MET A 48 -1.80 -8.74 -1.47
C MET A 48 -1.38 -10.07 -2.08
N TYR A 49 -2.29 -11.03 -2.16
CA TYR A 49 -2.00 -12.37 -2.69
C TYR A 49 -1.82 -12.35 -4.22
N GLY A 50 -2.73 -11.70 -4.95
CA GLY A 50 -2.77 -11.72 -6.42
C GLY A 50 -1.72 -10.84 -7.10
N CYS A 51 -1.35 -9.71 -6.46
CA CYS A 51 -0.39 -8.74 -6.99
C CYS A 51 0.96 -8.76 -6.25
N GLY A 52 1.10 -9.56 -5.19
CA GLY A 52 2.31 -9.60 -4.37
C GLY A 52 2.61 -8.28 -3.65
N LEU A 53 1.57 -7.53 -3.29
CA LEU A 53 1.71 -6.25 -2.60
C LEU A 53 1.91 -6.47 -1.09
N ARG A 54 2.78 -5.65 -0.50
CA ARG A 54 2.90 -5.57 0.96
C ARG A 54 1.66 -4.87 1.56
N MET A 55 1.34 -5.19 2.82
CA MET A 55 0.20 -4.58 3.51
C MET A 55 0.18 -3.04 3.40
N ASN A 56 1.31 -2.39 3.74
CA ASN A 56 1.40 -0.94 3.68
C ASN A 56 1.28 -0.38 2.25
N GLU A 57 1.69 -1.13 1.24
CA GLU A 57 1.54 -0.73 -0.16
C GLU A 57 0.07 -0.73 -0.59
N VAL A 58 -0.69 -1.76 -0.16
CA VAL A 58 -2.13 -1.81 -0.44
C VAL A 58 -2.88 -0.71 0.31
N LEU A 59 -2.55 -0.49 1.59
CA LEU A 59 -3.20 0.54 2.41
C LEU A 59 -2.88 1.97 1.94
N SER A 60 -1.74 2.16 1.26
CA SER A 60 -1.32 3.45 0.70
C SER A 60 -1.70 3.63 -0.77
N LEU A 61 -2.37 2.65 -1.37
CA LEU A 61 -2.71 2.65 -2.79
C LEU A 61 -3.73 3.76 -3.08
N ARG A 62 -3.42 4.60 -4.06
CA ARG A 62 -4.29 5.70 -4.51
C ARG A 62 -4.98 5.34 -5.80
N ILE A 63 -6.11 5.95 -6.08
CA ILE A 63 -6.88 5.74 -7.32
C ILE A 63 -5.99 5.93 -8.56
N LYS A 64 -5.16 6.97 -8.58
CA LYS A 64 -4.24 7.28 -9.70
C LYS A 64 -3.12 6.27 -9.90
N ASP A 65 -2.86 5.42 -8.90
CA ASP A 65 -1.82 4.39 -9.00
C ASP A 65 -2.34 3.12 -9.68
N ILE A 66 -3.65 3.06 -10.02
CA ILE A 66 -4.29 1.94 -10.69
C ILE A 66 -4.57 2.31 -12.14
N ASP A 67 -3.89 1.65 -13.06
CA ASP A 67 -4.10 1.81 -14.49
C ASP A 67 -4.99 0.69 -15.03
N PHE A 68 -6.25 1.00 -15.23
CA PHE A 68 -7.24 0.07 -15.78
C PHE A 68 -7.10 -0.14 -17.31
N GLY A 69 -6.37 0.74 -17.99
CA GLY A 69 -6.13 0.64 -19.43
C GLY A 69 -5.03 -0.35 -19.76
N PHE A 70 -3.95 -0.29 -19.01
CA PHE A 70 -2.78 -1.19 -19.18
C PHE A 70 -2.79 -2.36 -18.19
N ASP A 71 -3.82 -2.49 -17.35
CA ASP A 71 -3.95 -3.53 -16.30
C ASP A 71 -2.72 -3.61 -15.39
N LYS A 72 -2.35 -2.46 -14.83
CA LYS A 72 -1.15 -2.30 -13.98
C LYS A 72 -1.47 -1.52 -12.72
N ILE A 73 -0.70 -1.80 -11.67
CA ILE A 73 -0.67 -1.01 -10.44
C ILE A 73 0.74 -0.46 -10.28
N TYR A 74 0.85 0.85 -10.04
CA TYR A 74 2.11 1.52 -9.74
C TYR A 74 2.35 1.49 -8.24
N VAL A 75 3.46 0.91 -7.81
CA VAL A 75 3.85 0.79 -6.40
C VAL A 75 5.01 1.73 -6.14
N TRP A 76 4.77 2.69 -5.25
CA TRP A 76 5.75 3.69 -4.86
C TRP A 76 6.41 3.24 -3.56
N GLU A 77 7.69 2.90 -3.59
CA GLU A 77 8.43 2.49 -2.39
C GLU A 77 9.13 3.66 -1.73
N SER A 78 8.85 3.84 -0.44
CA SER A 78 9.54 4.84 0.37
C SER A 78 10.92 4.38 0.89
N LYS A 79 11.19 3.06 0.93
CA LYS A 79 12.40 2.50 1.56
C LYS A 79 13.53 2.13 0.62
N SER A 80 13.29 1.84 -0.66
CA SER A 80 14.32 1.29 -1.56
C SER A 80 14.53 2.08 -2.85
N LEU A 81 14.05 3.33 -2.97
CA LEU A 81 14.22 4.19 -4.15
C LEU A 81 13.76 3.57 -5.50
N SER A 82 13.20 2.37 -5.50
CA SER A 82 12.77 1.67 -6.72
C SER A 82 11.25 1.57 -6.77
N ASN A 83 10.65 2.39 -7.62
CA ASN A 83 9.25 2.25 -7.98
C ASN A 83 9.11 1.01 -8.87
N ARG A 84 8.03 0.25 -8.68
CA ARG A 84 7.74 -0.92 -9.52
C ARG A 84 6.31 -0.90 -10.00
N THR A 85 6.07 -1.59 -11.10
CA THR A 85 4.72 -1.89 -11.58
C THR A 85 4.43 -3.37 -11.38
N VAL A 86 3.19 -3.68 -10.98
CA VAL A 86 2.71 -5.05 -10.87
C VAL A 86 1.48 -5.23 -11.75
N PRO A 87 1.26 -6.41 -12.33
CA PRO A 87 0.07 -6.67 -13.13
C PRO A 87 -1.17 -6.68 -12.25
N LEU A 88 -2.26 -6.11 -12.76
CA LEU A 88 -3.59 -6.17 -12.16
C LEU A 88 -4.34 -7.39 -12.70
N PRO A 89 -4.64 -8.40 -11.88
CA PRO A 89 -5.43 -9.55 -12.32
C PRO A 89 -6.82 -9.14 -12.79
N LEU A 90 -7.26 -9.64 -13.95
CA LEU A 90 -8.55 -9.30 -14.55
C LEU A 90 -9.73 -9.52 -13.59
N LYS A 91 -9.66 -10.58 -12.76
CA LYS A 91 -10.70 -10.91 -11.77
C LYS A 91 -10.88 -9.82 -10.70
N LEU A 92 -9.85 -9.02 -10.42
CA LEU A 92 -9.91 -7.93 -9.43
C LEU A 92 -10.34 -6.60 -10.03
N LYS A 93 -10.31 -6.47 -11.37
CA LYS A 93 -10.57 -5.22 -12.06
C LYS A 93 -11.96 -4.66 -11.76
N ASP A 94 -12.97 -5.50 -11.78
CA ASP A 94 -14.35 -5.08 -11.56
C ASP A 94 -14.61 -4.75 -10.07
N GLU A 95 -14.07 -5.55 -9.14
CA GLU A 95 -14.17 -5.27 -7.70
C GLU A 95 -13.48 -3.94 -7.35
N LEU A 96 -12.29 -3.68 -7.94
CA LEU A 96 -11.58 -2.41 -7.75
C LEU A 96 -12.34 -1.22 -8.33
N LYS A 97 -12.95 -1.36 -9.52
CA LYS A 97 -13.78 -0.28 -10.09
C LYS A 97 -14.98 0.06 -9.20
N VAL A 98 -15.60 -0.95 -8.60
CA VAL A 98 -16.69 -0.74 -7.62
C VAL A 98 -16.17 0.01 -6.40
N GLN A 99 -15.00 -0.39 -5.88
CA GLN A 99 -14.38 0.26 -4.74
C GLN A 99 -14.00 1.72 -5.05
N VAL A 100 -13.43 1.99 -6.22
CA VAL A 100 -13.11 3.36 -6.67
C VAL A 100 -14.36 4.24 -6.68
N LYS A 101 -15.45 3.77 -7.28
CA LYS A 101 -16.72 4.51 -7.28
C LYS A 101 -17.27 4.77 -5.87
N HIS A 102 -17.11 3.79 -4.97
CA HIS A 102 -17.52 3.97 -3.57
C HIS A 102 -16.67 5.07 -2.88
N VAL A 103 -15.36 5.05 -3.07
CA VAL A 103 -14.45 6.07 -2.52
C VAL A 103 -14.75 7.45 -3.10
N GLU A 104 -15.00 7.56 -4.41
CA GLU A 104 -15.37 8.82 -5.06
C GLU A 104 -16.69 9.38 -4.51
N ALA A 105 -17.70 8.51 -4.33
CA ALA A 105 -19.00 8.91 -3.76
C ALA A 105 -18.86 9.38 -2.30
N LEU A 106 -18.05 8.66 -1.49
CA LEU A 106 -17.78 9.02 -0.11
C LEU A 106 -17.05 10.36 -0.03
N HIS A 107 -15.99 10.54 -0.83
CA HIS A 107 -15.24 11.79 -0.87
C HIS A 107 -16.10 12.99 -1.27
N LYS A 108 -16.99 12.81 -2.25
CA LYS A 108 -17.94 13.85 -2.63
C LYS A 108 -18.85 14.25 -1.47
N LYS A 109 -19.35 13.25 -0.74
CA LYS A 109 -20.16 13.50 0.46
C LYS A 109 -19.37 14.24 1.53
N ASP A 110 -18.12 13.81 1.80
CA ASP A 110 -17.26 14.45 2.78
C ASP A 110 -16.94 15.92 2.40
N LEU A 111 -16.80 16.21 1.09
CA LEU A 111 -16.65 17.58 0.59
C LEU A 111 -17.93 18.43 0.83
N ASP A 112 -19.11 17.87 0.56
CA ASP A 112 -20.38 18.54 0.80
C ASP A 112 -20.60 18.82 2.30
N ASP A 113 -20.12 17.93 3.17
CA ASP A 113 -20.15 18.04 4.63
C ASP A 113 -19.00 18.93 5.19
N GLY A 114 -18.08 19.43 4.35
CA GLY A 114 -16.95 20.29 4.70
C GLY A 114 -15.73 19.59 5.27
N TYR A 115 -15.64 18.26 5.19
CA TYR A 115 -14.55 17.42 5.76
C TYR A 115 -13.55 16.88 4.73
N GLY A 116 -13.79 16.98 3.45
CA GLY A 116 -13.06 16.28 2.38
C GLY A 116 -11.62 16.75 2.12
N SER A 117 -11.03 17.59 2.98
CA SER A 117 -9.65 18.06 2.78
C SER A 117 -8.63 17.08 3.34
N VAL A 118 -7.65 16.69 2.52
CA VAL A 118 -6.54 15.80 2.91
C VAL A 118 -5.29 16.61 3.20
N TYR A 119 -4.58 16.29 4.29
CA TYR A 119 -3.29 16.90 4.58
C TYR A 119 -2.27 16.57 3.46
N LEU A 120 -1.68 17.61 2.90
CA LEU A 120 -0.59 17.49 1.93
C LEU A 120 0.75 17.75 2.62
N PRO A 121 1.72 16.82 2.55
CA PRO A 121 2.99 17.00 3.23
C PRO A 121 3.84 18.10 2.58
N HIS A 122 4.54 18.87 3.45
CA HIS A 122 5.57 19.85 3.08
C HIS A 122 5.08 21.01 2.18
N ALA A 123 5.84 21.26 1.10
CA ALA A 123 5.59 22.36 0.17
C ALA A 123 4.44 22.08 -0.82
N LEU A 124 3.85 20.89 -0.83
CA LEU A 124 2.82 20.52 -1.79
C LEU A 124 1.53 21.32 -1.60
N GLU A 125 1.14 21.60 -0.36
CA GLU A 125 -0.04 22.42 -0.07
C GLU A 125 0.11 23.84 -0.64
N ARG A 126 1.32 24.43 -0.53
CA ARG A 126 1.61 25.75 -1.09
C ARG A 126 1.70 25.73 -2.62
N LYS A 127 2.24 24.66 -3.20
CA LYS A 127 2.39 24.52 -4.66
C LYS A 127 1.08 24.18 -5.36
N TYR A 128 0.22 23.40 -4.71
CA TYR A 128 -1.05 22.90 -5.25
C TYR A 128 -2.18 23.07 -4.23
N PRO A 129 -2.67 24.29 -3.99
CA PRO A 129 -3.63 24.56 -2.90
C PRO A 129 -4.96 23.82 -3.05
N ASN A 130 -5.37 23.48 -4.28
CA ASN A 130 -6.61 22.75 -4.55
C ASN A 130 -6.45 21.23 -4.52
N ALA A 131 -5.22 20.71 -4.53
CA ALA A 131 -4.98 19.27 -4.58
C ALA A 131 -5.47 18.52 -3.32
N LYS A 132 -5.66 19.23 -2.21
CA LYS A 132 -6.22 18.66 -0.97
C LYS A 132 -7.70 18.26 -1.08
N TYR A 133 -8.40 18.74 -2.10
CA TYR A 133 -9.80 18.42 -2.37
C TYR A 133 -9.99 17.46 -3.55
N GLU A 134 -8.91 17.02 -4.19
CA GLU A 134 -8.98 16.18 -5.37
C GLU A 134 -8.93 14.69 -5.00
N THR A 135 -9.86 13.92 -5.53
CA THR A 135 -9.88 12.45 -5.51
C THR A 135 -8.91 11.91 -6.56
N LYS A 136 -7.61 12.06 -6.35
CA LYS A 136 -6.63 11.51 -7.32
C LYS A 136 -5.73 10.46 -6.72
#